data_ef5064d7d79687014c8822754118d8de
#
_entry.id   ef5064d7d79687014c8822754118d8de
#
_cell.length_a   1.000
_cell.length_b   1.000
_cell.length_c   1.000
_cell.angle_alpha   90.00
_cell.angle_beta   90.00
_cell.angle_gamma   90.00
#
_symmetry.space_group_name_H-M   'P 1'
#
loop_
_entity.id
_entity.type
_entity.pdbx_description
1 polymer ?
#
loop_
_entity_poly.entity_id
_entity_poly.type
_entity_poly.pdbx_seq_one_letter_code
_entity_poly.pdbx_strand_id
1 'polypeptide(L)'
;MISVIVPVYNSEDTLRPCVESILSQSFTDFELILVNDGSTDLSGRICDECAAFDARVRVKHQTNGGRTRARHEGVKLSRGEWVTFVDSDDALATDALRLLSGRATADVDIVFGNGYTLPCMARDFIPMAEFRHRAVRGEGTIGVPWGSLYRRTLLSDYVFDLPRDIYMGEDYIYWLRMVFSTDLPVAVVQARVYDKGPEHTSNVFQWTADYCARLHGLRLSAIPVDSHGEYMHDMIADRLVNLFSVAVCQSCSHWAGSAFYQSLMSDIRACHYPLTLKQRLFLHSPSRRIRKLYSLFS
;
A
#
# COMPACT_ATOMS: atom_id res chain seq x y z
N MET A 1 10.11 -21.27 1.57
CA MET A 1 8.68 -21.24 2.00
C MET A 1 8.17 -19.82 2.00
N ILE A 2 6.94 -19.58 1.54
CA ILE A 2 6.23 -18.30 1.55
C ILE A 2 5.10 -18.34 2.58
N SER A 3 4.91 -17.27 3.37
CA SER A 3 3.71 -17.08 4.19
C SER A 3 2.78 -16.09 3.48
N VAL A 4 1.59 -16.55 3.12
CA VAL A 4 0.52 -15.72 2.55
C VAL A 4 -0.38 -15.28 3.70
N ILE A 5 -0.55 -13.97 3.88
CA ILE A 5 -1.33 -13.40 4.99
C ILE A 5 -2.57 -12.70 4.43
N VAL A 6 -3.74 -13.11 4.92
CA VAL A 6 -5.03 -12.52 4.57
C VAL A 6 -5.67 -11.91 5.81
N PRO A 7 -5.74 -10.57 5.91
CA PRO A 7 -6.56 -9.91 6.92
C PRO A 7 -8.04 -10.06 6.54
N VAL A 8 -8.86 -10.55 7.46
CA VAL A 8 -10.28 -10.86 7.22
C VAL A 8 -11.15 -10.01 8.15
N TYR A 9 -12.07 -9.23 7.57
CA TYR A 9 -13.09 -8.52 8.35
C TYR A 9 -14.36 -8.34 7.53
N ASN A 10 -15.45 -9.01 7.92
CA ASN A 10 -16.75 -8.96 7.26
C ASN A 10 -16.67 -9.20 5.74
N SER A 11 -16.12 -10.35 5.36
CA SER A 11 -15.82 -10.76 3.96
C SER A 11 -16.49 -12.10 3.61
N GLU A 12 -17.65 -12.41 4.20
CA GLU A 12 -18.29 -13.72 4.02
C GLU A 12 -18.56 -14.08 2.55
N ASP A 13 -18.82 -13.06 1.71
CA ASP A 13 -19.12 -13.28 0.28
C ASP A 13 -17.87 -13.50 -0.59
N THR A 14 -16.71 -13.00 -0.15
CA THR A 14 -15.49 -12.95 -0.99
C THR A 14 -14.36 -13.84 -0.50
N LEU A 15 -14.37 -14.22 0.80
CA LEU A 15 -13.28 -14.95 1.43
C LEU A 15 -13.01 -16.31 0.80
N ARG A 16 -14.06 -17.08 0.44
CA ARG A 16 -13.86 -18.41 -0.16
C ARG A 16 -13.15 -18.36 -1.51
N PRO A 17 -13.59 -17.56 -2.50
CA PRO A 17 -12.85 -17.37 -3.75
C PRO A 17 -11.41 -16.91 -3.53
N CYS A 18 -11.17 -16.01 -2.59
CA CYS A 18 -9.82 -15.56 -2.23
C CYS A 18 -8.94 -16.73 -1.77
N VAL A 19 -9.41 -17.51 -0.79
CA VAL A 19 -8.69 -18.68 -0.25
C VAL A 19 -8.47 -19.73 -1.35
N GLU A 20 -9.45 -20.02 -2.17
CA GLU A 20 -9.35 -20.97 -3.29
C GLU A 20 -8.27 -20.55 -4.28
N SER A 21 -8.16 -19.26 -4.61
CA SER A 21 -7.13 -18.72 -5.49
C SER A 21 -5.71 -18.94 -4.94
N ILE A 22 -5.55 -18.92 -3.62
CA ILE A 22 -4.28 -19.13 -2.93
C ILE A 22 -3.98 -20.65 -2.84
N LEU A 23 -4.94 -21.47 -2.43
CA LEU A 23 -4.72 -22.90 -2.25
C LEU A 23 -4.48 -23.66 -3.57
N SER A 24 -4.99 -23.11 -4.70
CA SER A 24 -4.82 -23.66 -6.05
C SER A 24 -3.51 -23.21 -6.75
N GLN A 25 -2.63 -22.46 -6.08
CA GLN A 25 -1.36 -22.03 -6.64
C GLN A 25 -0.49 -23.23 -7.06
N SER A 26 0.20 -23.09 -8.21
CA SER A 26 1.13 -24.12 -8.71
C SER A 26 2.39 -24.26 -7.84
N PHE A 27 2.77 -23.24 -7.08
CA PHE A 27 3.82 -23.28 -6.08
C PHE A 27 3.24 -23.80 -4.75
N THR A 28 3.80 -24.86 -4.19
CA THR A 28 3.21 -25.59 -3.04
C THR A 28 3.89 -25.34 -1.70
N ASP A 29 5.12 -24.78 -1.69
CA ASP A 29 5.89 -24.53 -0.46
C ASP A 29 5.47 -23.21 0.20
N PHE A 30 4.20 -23.15 0.66
CA PHE A 30 3.64 -22.00 1.35
C PHE A 30 2.73 -22.39 2.52
N GLU A 31 2.53 -21.47 3.44
CA GLU A 31 1.44 -21.48 4.42
C GLU A 31 0.50 -20.31 4.16
N LEU A 32 -0.79 -20.49 4.50
CA LEU A 32 -1.82 -19.46 4.45
C LEU A 32 -2.24 -19.09 5.87
N ILE A 33 -2.15 -17.82 6.23
CA ILE A 33 -2.52 -17.30 7.55
C ILE A 33 -3.72 -16.38 7.39
N LEU A 34 -4.89 -16.83 7.84
CA LEU A 34 -6.12 -16.05 7.90
C LEU A 34 -6.19 -15.35 9.26
N VAL A 35 -6.21 -14.03 9.27
CA VAL A 35 -6.34 -13.25 10.51
C VAL A 35 -7.73 -12.62 10.56
N ASN A 36 -8.67 -13.29 11.25
CA ASN A 36 -10.01 -12.77 11.46
C ASN A 36 -9.97 -11.64 12.50
N ASP A 37 -10.11 -10.42 12.02
CA ASP A 37 -10.03 -9.18 12.82
C ASP A 37 -11.39 -8.81 13.43
N GLY A 38 -12.01 -9.78 14.11
CA GLY A 38 -13.26 -9.58 14.82
C GLY A 38 -14.49 -9.40 13.93
N SER A 39 -14.59 -10.20 12.84
CA SER A 39 -15.77 -10.22 11.97
C SER A 39 -17.04 -10.56 12.74
N THR A 40 -18.14 -9.93 12.34
CA THR A 40 -19.48 -10.13 12.92
C THR A 40 -20.41 -10.93 12.01
N ASP A 41 -19.98 -11.23 10.81
CA ASP A 41 -20.62 -12.08 9.81
C ASP A 41 -20.08 -13.54 9.86
N LEU A 42 -20.30 -14.32 8.82
CA LEU A 42 -19.85 -15.72 8.74
C LEU A 42 -18.35 -15.89 8.43
N SER A 43 -17.58 -14.80 8.25
CA SER A 43 -16.15 -14.85 7.88
C SER A 43 -15.32 -15.68 8.87
N GLY A 44 -15.56 -15.52 10.17
CA GLY A 44 -14.84 -16.28 11.20
C GLY A 44 -15.05 -17.79 11.07
N ARG A 45 -16.28 -18.22 10.81
CA ARG A 45 -16.63 -19.63 10.56
C ARG A 45 -15.97 -20.14 9.26
N ILE A 46 -15.98 -19.33 8.21
CA ILE A 46 -15.33 -19.69 6.93
C ILE A 46 -13.83 -19.89 7.14
N CYS A 47 -13.16 -19.05 7.93
CA CYS A 47 -11.75 -19.25 8.29
C CYS A 47 -11.51 -20.63 8.92
N ASP A 48 -12.33 -21.03 9.90
CA ASP A 48 -12.19 -22.31 10.60
C ASP A 48 -12.44 -23.49 9.66
N GLU A 49 -13.44 -23.41 8.79
CA GLU A 49 -13.73 -24.41 7.77
C GLU A 49 -12.55 -24.57 6.80
N CYS A 50 -11.91 -23.48 6.36
CA CYS A 50 -10.72 -23.54 5.51
C CYS A 50 -9.54 -24.22 6.23
N ALA A 51 -9.30 -23.92 7.49
CA ALA A 51 -8.24 -24.56 8.27
C ALA A 51 -8.51 -26.07 8.55
N ALA A 52 -9.76 -26.46 8.67
CA ALA A 52 -10.13 -27.87 8.79
C ALA A 52 -9.95 -28.64 7.47
N PHE A 53 -10.06 -27.94 6.32
CA PHE A 53 -9.96 -28.53 5.01
C PHE A 53 -8.50 -28.72 4.51
N ASP A 54 -7.62 -27.76 4.76
CA ASP A 54 -6.23 -27.76 4.26
C ASP A 54 -5.22 -27.45 5.38
N ALA A 55 -4.30 -28.38 5.62
CA ALA A 55 -3.29 -28.28 6.68
C ALA A 55 -2.30 -27.09 6.50
N ARG A 56 -2.24 -26.49 5.32
CA ARG A 56 -1.44 -25.27 5.07
C ARG A 56 -2.10 -24.01 5.64
N VAL A 57 -3.41 -24.08 5.96
CA VAL A 57 -4.18 -22.94 6.49
C VAL A 57 -4.07 -22.88 8.00
N ARG A 58 -3.77 -21.70 8.51
CA ARG A 58 -3.74 -21.38 9.93
C ARG A 58 -4.64 -20.18 10.18
N VAL A 59 -5.38 -20.19 11.28
CA VAL A 59 -6.31 -19.11 11.63
C VAL A 59 -5.90 -18.44 12.92
N LYS A 60 -6.05 -17.13 12.96
CA LYS A 60 -6.02 -16.33 14.18
C LYS A 60 -7.28 -15.50 14.27
N HIS A 61 -8.03 -15.65 15.35
CA HIS A 61 -9.13 -14.74 15.71
C HIS A 61 -8.61 -13.70 16.70
N GLN A 62 -9.02 -12.45 16.49
CA GLN A 62 -8.68 -11.34 17.38
C GLN A 62 -9.83 -10.34 17.48
N THR A 63 -9.80 -9.48 18.51
CA THR A 63 -10.66 -8.30 18.58
C THR A 63 -10.25 -7.32 17.50
N ASN A 64 -11.22 -6.70 16.82
CA ASN A 64 -10.98 -5.76 15.73
C ASN A 64 -9.95 -4.68 16.11
N GLY A 65 -8.86 -4.69 15.38
CA GLY A 65 -7.73 -3.77 15.52
C GLY A 65 -7.41 -2.98 14.25
N GLY A 66 -8.12 -3.28 13.17
CA GLY A 66 -7.89 -2.74 11.83
C GLY A 66 -6.89 -3.57 11.01
N ARG A 67 -6.96 -3.40 9.69
CA ARG A 67 -6.22 -4.23 8.73
C ARG A 67 -4.69 -4.21 8.92
N THR A 68 -4.12 -3.06 9.29
CA THR A 68 -2.67 -2.96 9.58
C THR A 68 -2.27 -3.87 10.74
N ARG A 69 -3.06 -3.86 11.84
CA ARG A 69 -2.82 -4.74 12.98
C ARG A 69 -3.03 -6.21 12.60
N ALA A 70 -4.05 -6.52 11.82
CA ALA A 70 -4.29 -7.88 11.36
C ALA A 70 -3.12 -8.41 10.52
N ARG A 71 -2.58 -7.61 9.59
CA ARG A 71 -1.37 -7.96 8.82
C ARG A 71 -0.16 -8.18 9.74
N HIS A 72 0.06 -7.29 10.71
CA HIS A 72 1.16 -7.42 11.69
C HIS A 72 1.06 -8.72 12.49
N GLU A 73 -0.13 -9.05 12.99
CA GLU A 73 -0.33 -10.30 13.72
C GLU A 73 -0.11 -11.54 12.83
N GLY A 74 -0.47 -11.44 11.55
CA GLY A 74 -0.14 -12.47 10.56
C GLY A 74 1.37 -12.63 10.37
N VAL A 75 2.12 -11.53 10.29
CA VAL A 75 3.60 -11.56 10.21
C VAL A 75 4.22 -12.22 11.43
N LYS A 76 3.74 -11.92 12.63
CA LYS A 76 4.22 -12.56 13.87
C LYS A 76 4.01 -14.08 13.89
N LEU A 77 2.97 -14.56 13.24
CA LEU A 77 2.68 -15.99 13.10
C LEU A 77 3.43 -16.65 11.95
N SER A 78 3.95 -15.88 11.00
CA SER A 78 4.58 -16.39 9.79
C SER A 78 5.87 -17.14 10.07
N ARG A 79 6.10 -18.25 9.32
CA ARG A 79 7.28 -19.10 9.38
C ARG A 79 8.11 -18.99 8.10
N GLY A 80 7.51 -18.49 7.02
CA GLY A 80 8.16 -18.32 5.73
C GLY A 80 9.32 -17.32 5.81
N GLU A 81 10.34 -17.53 5.01
CA GLU A 81 11.37 -16.54 4.77
C GLU A 81 10.82 -15.31 4.06
N TRP A 82 9.81 -15.55 3.23
CA TRP A 82 9.13 -14.55 2.44
C TRP A 82 7.66 -14.42 2.86
N VAL A 83 7.14 -13.21 2.80
CA VAL A 83 5.75 -12.88 3.15
C VAL A 83 5.10 -12.15 1.98
N THR A 84 3.83 -12.46 1.73
CA THR A 84 2.96 -11.69 0.85
C THR A 84 1.62 -11.44 1.53
N PHE A 85 0.95 -10.37 1.13
CA PHE A 85 -0.38 -10.03 1.60
C PHE A 85 -1.40 -10.18 0.48
N VAL A 86 -2.59 -10.64 0.81
CA VAL A 86 -3.74 -10.70 -0.10
C VAL A 86 -4.94 -10.16 0.66
N ASP A 87 -5.67 -9.21 0.08
CA ASP A 87 -6.90 -8.71 0.69
C ASP A 87 -8.02 -9.75 0.49
N SER A 88 -8.94 -9.86 1.46
CA SER A 88 -9.94 -10.94 1.53
C SER A 88 -11.03 -10.88 0.45
N ASP A 89 -11.05 -9.81 -0.33
CA ASP A 89 -11.94 -9.56 -1.46
C ASP A 89 -11.24 -9.65 -2.83
N ASP A 90 -9.94 -10.02 -2.83
CA ASP A 90 -9.10 -10.12 -4.03
C ASP A 90 -8.66 -11.56 -4.29
N ALA A 91 -7.91 -11.80 -5.38
CA ALA A 91 -7.39 -13.12 -5.74
C ALA A 91 -5.93 -13.06 -6.23
N LEU A 92 -5.19 -14.16 -6.06
CA LEU A 92 -3.93 -14.37 -6.73
C LEU A 92 -4.14 -14.94 -8.14
N ALA A 93 -3.40 -14.44 -9.12
CA ALA A 93 -3.32 -15.08 -10.43
C ALA A 93 -2.72 -16.49 -10.30
N THR A 94 -3.06 -17.40 -11.19
CA THR A 94 -2.80 -18.87 -11.08
C THR A 94 -1.35 -19.23 -10.76
N ASP A 95 -0.37 -18.52 -11.29
CA ASP A 95 1.08 -18.77 -11.11
C ASP A 95 1.78 -17.73 -10.25
N ALA A 96 1.05 -16.92 -9.52
CA ALA A 96 1.59 -15.76 -8.81
C ALA A 96 2.75 -16.12 -7.87
N LEU A 97 2.54 -17.09 -6.98
CA LEU A 97 3.58 -17.49 -6.02
C LEU A 97 4.80 -18.09 -6.72
N ARG A 98 4.62 -18.84 -7.79
CA ARG A 98 5.72 -19.40 -8.59
C ARG A 98 6.55 -18.31 -9.26
N LEU A 99 5.88 -17.33 -9.87
CA LEU A 99 6.53 -16.21 -10.56
C LEU A 99 7.29 -15.33 -9.58
N LEU A 100 6.68 -15.00 -8.45
CA LEU A 100 7.30 -14.20 -7.40
C LEU A 100 8.48 -14.93 -6.75
N SER A 101 8.31 -16.23 -6.40
CA SER A 101 9.38 -17.02 -5.78
C SER A 101 10.58 -17.21 -6.70
N GLY A 102 10.37 -17.27 -8.02
CA GLY A 102 11.44 -17.35 -9.01
C GLY A 102 12.36 -16.14 -9.04
N ARG A 103 11.96 -15.01 -8.45
CA ARG A 103 12.77 -13.79 -8.31
C ARG A 103 13.28 -13.55 -6.87
N ALA A 104 12.86 -14.37 -5.92
CA ALA A 104 13.19 -14.27 -4.50
C ALA A 104 14.57 -14.88 -4.21
N THR A 105 15.63 -14.12 -4.48
CA THR A 105 17.04 -14.53 -4.29
C THR A 105 17.65 -13.91 -3.03
N ALA A 106 18.89 -14.27 -2.71
CA ALA A 106 19.63 -13.68 -1.59
C ALA A 106 19.97 -12.19 -1.79
N ASP A 107 19.99 -11.73 -3.05
CA ASP A 107 20.41 -10.38 -3.44
C ASP A 107 19.26 -9.38 -3.47
N VAL A 108 18.06 -9.77 -3.04
CA VAL A 108 16.87 -8.92 -2.97
C VAL A 108 16.10 -9.14 -1.67
N ASP A 109 15.45 -8.11 -1.18
CA ASP A 109 14.54 -8.18 -0.04
C ASP A 109 13.09 -7.94 -0.43
N ILE A 110 12.87 -7.38 -1.63
CA ILE A 110 11.56 -7.10 -2.17
C ILE A 110 11.48 -7.65 -3.60
N VAL A 111 10.44 -8.44 -3.86
CA VAL A 111 10.04 -8.83 -5.21
C VAL A 111 8.73 -8.11 -5.51
N PHE A 112 8.78 -7.13 -6.39
CA PHE A 112 7.63 -6.34 -6.76
C PHE A 112 6.90 -7.00 -7.93
N GLY A 113 5.64 -7.34 -7.72
CA GLY A 113 4.79 -7.94 -8.74
C GLY A 113 3.90 -6.89 -9.40
N ASN A 114 3.64 -7.09 -10.70
CA ASN A 114 2.70 -6.26 -11.42
C ASN A 114 1.27 -6.74 -11.13
N GLY A 115 0.51 -5.95 -10.37
CA GLY A 115 -0.89 -6.23 -10.12
C GLY A 115 -1.77 -5.83 -11.31
N TYR A 116 -1.77 -4.58 -11.73
CA TYR A 116 -2.79 -4.08 -12.66
C TYR A 116 -2.32 -3.00 -13.63
N THR A 117 -1.35 -2.18 -13.30
CA THR A 117 -1.17 -0.90 -13.99
C THR A 117 0.25 -0.33 -13.91
N LEU A 118 1.29 -1.14 -13.96
CA LEU A 118 2.58 -0.55 -14.22
C LEU A 118 2.84 -0.54 -15.71
N PRO A 119 2.68 0.61 -16.38
CA PRO A 119 3.32 0.79 -17.65
C PRO A 119 4.82 0.75 -17.37
N CYS A 120 5.44 -0.33 -17.81
CA CYS A 120 6.85 -0.34 -18.11
C CYS A 120 7.84 -0.20 -16.96
N MET A 121 7.89 -1.18 -16.06
CA MET A 121 9.20 -1.56 -15.55
C MET A 121 9.76 -2.62 -16.51
N ALA A 122 10.27 -2.19 -17.65
CA ALA A 122 10.88 -3.08 -18.65
C ALA A 122 12.22 -3.70 -18.17
N ARG A 123 12.42 -3.75 -16.85
CA ARG A 123 13.65 -4.22 -16.20
C ARG A 123 13.31 -5.30 -15.19
N ASP A 124 14.20 -6.28 -15.10
CA ASP A 124 14.13 -7.35 -14.11
C ASP A 124 14.47 -6.88 -12.70
N PHE A 125 15.25 -5.80 -12.57
CA PHE A 125 15.69 -5.20 -11.32
C PHE A 125 15.67 -3.69 -11.38
N ILE A 126 15.32 -3.06 -10.26
CA ILE A 126 15.36 -1.61 -10.06
C ILE A 126 16.32 -1.33 -8.92
N PRO A 127 17.34 -0.47 -9.10
CA PRO A 127 18.19 -0.01 -8.01
C PRO A 127 17.34 0.61 -6.88
N MET A 128 17.67 0.33 -5.62
CA MET A 128 16.88 0.83 -4.48
C MET A 128 16.79 2.36 -4.46
N ALA A 129 17.84 3.08 -4.83
CA ALA A 129 17.81 4.54 -4.92
C ALA A 129 16.72 5.03 -5.89
N GLU A 130 16.63 4.46 -7.10
CA GLU A 130 15.56 4.77 -8.06
C GLU A 130 14.18 4.38 -7.51
N PHE A 131 14.08 3.22 -6.86
CA PHE A 131 12.83 2.74 -6.32
C PHE A 131 12.30 3.61 -5.17
N ARG A 132 13.20 4.13 -4.31
CA ARG A 132 12.85 5.09 -3.25
C ARG A 132 12.22 6.36 -3.80
N HIS A 133 12.78 6.95 -4.86
CA HIS A 133 12.18 8.12 -5.51
C HIS A 133 10.76 7.86 -5.99
N ARG A 134 10.53 6.71 -6.64
CA ARG A 134 9.19 6.30 -7.08
C ARG A 134 8.26 6.04 -5.89
N ALA A 135 8.76 5.37 -4.85
CA ALA A 135 8.00 5.10 -3.64
C ALA A 135 7.60 6.39 -2.93
N VAL A 136 8.50 7.35 -2.74
CA VAL A 136 8.18 8.65 -2.10
C VAL A 136 7.19 9.47 -2.92
N ARG A 137 7.20 9.32 -4.24
CA ARG A 137 6.26 9.99 -5.17
C ARG A 137 4.88 9.33 -5.23
N GLY A 138 4.74 8.11 -4.71
CA GLY A 138 3.50 7.34 -4.81
C GLY A 138 3.18 6.90 -6.23
N GLU A 139 4.19 6.51 -7.00
CA GLU A 139 4.05 6.20 -8.41
C GLU A 139 3.40 4.83 -8.64
N GLY A 140 2.29 4.80 -9.35
CA GLY A 140 1.60 3.56 -9.73
C GLY A 140 1.04 2.77 -8.54
N THR A 141 1.30 1.46 -8.50
CA THR A 141 0.92 0.56 -7.39
C THR A 141 1.99 0.43 -6.31
N ILE A 142 3.06 1.24 -6.36
CA ILE A 142 4.03 1.32 -5.27
C ILE A 142 3.33 1.99 -4.08
N GLY A 143 3.19 1.24 -3.00
CA GLY A 143 2.47 1.73 -1.81
C GLY A 143 1.29 0.85 -1.42
N VAL A 144 0.98 -0.21 -2.20
CA VAL A 144 0.02 -1.24 -1.79
C VAL A 144 0.75 -2.52 -1.37
N PRO A 145 0.29 -3.25 -0.35
CA PRO A 145 1.01 -4.40 0.20
C PRO A 145 0.87 -5.67 -0.63
N TRP A 146 -0.18 -5.76 -1.42
CA TRP A 146 -0.50 -6.96 -2.19
C TRP A 146 0.31 -7.08 -3.49
N GLY A 147 0.36 -8.30 -4.03
CA GLY A 147 1.03 -8.57 -5.31
C GLY A 147 2.56 -8.53 -5.25
N SER A 148 3.17 -8.51 -4.07
CA SER A 148 4.62 -8.47 -3.87
C SER A 148 5.07 -9.47 -2.82
N LEU A 149 6.35 -9.89 -2.85
CA LEU A 149 6.99 -10.61 -1.75
C LEU A 149 7.94 -9.70 -1.01
N TYR A 150 7.96 -9.86 0.29
CA TYR A 150 8.86 -9.16 1.22
C TYR A 150 9.66 -10.18 2.00
N ARG A 151 10.96 -9.96 2.12
CA ARG A 151 11.75 -10.73 3.08
C ARG A 151 11.19 -10.48 4.48
N ARG A 152 10.86 -11.54 5.22
CA ARG A 152 10.18 -11.42 6.52
C ARG A 152 10.91 -10.50 7.50
N THR A 153 12.22 -10.42 7.42
CA THR A 153 13.05 -9.55 8.28
C THR A 153 12.81 -8.05 8.07
N LEU A 154 12.28 -7.62 6.91
CA LEU A 154 11.87 -6.23 6.69
C LEU A 154 10.61 -5.85 7.46
N LEU A 155 9.77 -6.84 7.79
CA LEU A 155 8.45 -6.64 8.38
C LEU A 155 8.53 -6.55 9.92
N SER A 156 9.33 -5.64 10.42
CA SER A 156 9.51 -5.38 11.85
C SER A 156 8.28 -4.71 12.49
N ASP A 157 8.22 -4.69 13.82
CA ASP A 157 7.16 -3.97 14.57
C ASP A 157 7.07 -2.50 14.15
N TYR A 158 8.20 -1.84 13.87
CA TYR A 158 8.26 -0.46 13.40
C TYR A 158 7.46 -0.23 12.12
N VAL A 159 7.46 -1.20 11.19
CA VAL A 159 6.73 -1.07 9.91
C VAL A 159 5.24 -0.89 10.16
N PHE A 160 4.68 -1.60 11.13
CA PHE A 160 3.24 -1.62 11.44
C PHE A 160 2.82 -0.71 12.60
N ASP A 161 3.76 0.01 13.22
CA ASP A 161 3.47 0.94 14.32
C ASP A 161 2.81 2.22 13.79
N LEU A 162 1.52 2.14 13.51
CA LEU A 162 0.71 3.23 12.99
C LEU A 162 -0.49 3.53 13.89
N PRO A 163 -0.84 4.82 14.06
CA PRO A 163 -2.07 5.20 14.75
C PRO A 163 -3.30 4.59 14.08
N ARG A 164 -4.21 4.02 14.88
CA ARG A 164 -5.43 3.35 14.38
C ARG A 164 -6.34 4.24 13.54
N ASP A 165 -6.33 5.53 13.78
CA ASP A 165 -7.12 6.51 13.06
C ASP A 165 -6.51 6.91 11.70
N ILE A 166 -5.34 6.38 11.37
CA ILE A 166 -4.77 6.41 10.01
C ILE A 166 -5.14 5.10 9.32
N TYR A 167 -6.25 5.10 8.59
CA TYR A 167 -6.82 3.91 7.94
C TYR A 167 -7.01 4.09 6.42
N MET A 168 -6.56 5.23 5.86
CA MET A 168 -6.47 5.48 4.44
C MET A 168 -5.08 6.03 4.10
N GLY A 169 -4.35 5.30 3.26
CA GLY A 169 -2.96 5.62 2.91
C GLY A 169 -1.93 5.15 3.95
N GLU A 170 -2.34 4.32 4.92
CA GLU A 170 -1.47 3.65 5.88
C GLU A 170 -0.54 2.64 5.18
N ASP A 171 -1.06 1.96 4.16
CA ASP A 171 -0.31 1.01 3.33
C ASP A 171 0.97 1.63 2.77
N TYR A 172 0.86 2.89 2.36
CA TYR A 172 1.96 3.65 1.81
C TYR A 172 3.05 3.98 2.85
N ILE A 173 2.68 4.18 4.12
CA ILE A 173 3.65 4.49 5.17
C ILE A 173 4.52 3.27 5.46
N TYR A 174 3.95 2.09 5.60
CA TYR A 174 4.78 0.91 5.86
C TYR A 174 5.60 0.51 4.63
N TRP A 175 5.13 0.78 3.41
CA TRP A 175 5.96 0.66 2.22
C TRP A 175 7.21 1.55 2.32
N LEU A 176 7.06 2.82 2.66
CA LEU A 176 8.21 3.72 2.85
C LEU A 176 9.15 3.17 3.93
N ARG A 177 8.62 2.74 5.07
CA ARG A 177 9.44 2.16 6.14
C ARG A 177 10.24 0.94 5.68
N MET A 178 9.65 0.08 4.84
CA MET A 178 10.35 -1.07 4.27
C MET A 178 11.45 -0.67 3.28
N VAL A 179 11.16 0.20 2.32
CA VAL A 179 12.13 0.58 1.28
C VAL A 179 13.31 1.41 1.82
N PHE A 180 13.13 2.06 2.97
CA PHE A 180 14.23 2.73 3.68
C PHE A 180 14.96 1.82 4.69
N SER A 181 14.54 0.54 4.82
CA SER A 181 15.18 -0.44 5.69
C SER A 181 16.13 -1.40 4.95
N THR A 182 16.27 -1.29 3.63
CA THR A 182 17.15 -2.14 2.82
C THR A 182 17.78 -1.35 1.68
N ASP A 183 19.00 -1.67 1.30
CA ASP A 183 19.70 -1.10 0.15
C ASP A 183 19.78 -2.07 -1.04
N LEU A 184 19.28 -3.30 -0.88
CA LEU A 184 19.24 -4.29 -1.94
C LEU A 184 18.26 -3.85 -3.05
N PRO A 185 18.55 -4.15 -4.32
CA PRO A 185 17.68 -3.80 -5.43
C PRO A 185 16.33 -4.53 -5.31
N VAL A 186 15.31 -3.96 -5.93
CA VAL A 186 13.99 -4.57 -6.04
C VAL A 186 13.93 -5.42 -7.30
N ALA A 187 13.64 -6.72 -7.16
CA ALA A 187 13.34 -7.58 -8.30
C ALA A 187 11.91 -7.31 -8.79
N VAL A 188 11.68 -7.43 -10.11
CA VAL A 188 10.38 -7.16 -10.71
C VAL A 188 9.85 -8.38 -11.44
N VAL A 189 8.59 -8.73 -11.19
CA VAL A 189 7.82 -9.68 -11.97
C VAL A 189 6.89 -8.90 -12.90
N GLN A 190 7.08 -9.07 -14.21
CA GLN A 190 6.33 -8.30 -15.22
C GLN A 190 4.99 -8.91 -15.59
N ALA A 191 4.74 -10.15 -15.13
CA ALA A 191 3.46 -10.81 -15.33
C ALA A 191 2.44 -10.37 -14.28
N ARG A 192 1.16 -10.47 -14.62
CA ARG A 192 0.06 -10.28 -13.67
C ARG A 192 0.11 -11.35 -12.58
N VAL A 193 0.20 -10.92 -11.34
CA VAL A 193 0.26 -11.81 -10.17
C VAL A 193 -0.93 -11.63 -9.22
N TYR A 194 -1.73 -10.59 -9.43
CA TYR A 194 -2.80 -10.20 -8.52
C TYR A 194 -4.05 -9.74 -9.27
N ASP A 195 -5.20 -10.17 -8.83
CA ASP A 195 -6.51 -9.87 -9.39
C ASP A 195 -7.35 -9.15 -8.34
N LYS A 196 -7.53 -7.84 -8.55
CA LYS A 196 -8.35 -7.04 -7.67
C LYS A 196 -9.82 -7.37 -7.85
N GLY A 197 -10.51 -7.62 -6.75
CA GLY A 197 -11.94 -7.84 -6.73
C GLY A 197 -12.75 -6.58 -7.05
N PRO A 198 -14.09 -6.68 -7.03
CA PRO A 198 -14.96 -5.55 -7.32
C PRO A 198 -14.78 -4.43 -6.29
N GLU A 199 -14.70 -3.19 -6.74
CA GLU A 199 -14.61 -2.05 -5.84
C GLU A 199 -15.87 -1.92 -4.97
N HIS A 200 -15.69 -1.96 -3.66
CA HIS A 200 -16.77 -1.66 -2.72
C HIS A 200 -16.98 -0.16 -2.64
N THR A 201 -18.02 0.34 -3.31
CA THR A 201 -18.36 1.77 -3.40
C THR A 201 -18.95 2.39 -2.11
N SER A 202 -19.05 1.63 -1.02
CA SER A 202 -19.85 2.00 0.13
C SER A 202 -19.27 3.11 1.03
N ASN A 203 -17.97 3.43 0.95
CA ASN A 203 -17.37 4.48 1.78
C ASN A 203 -16.38 5.34 0.99
N VAL A 204 -16.89 6.42 0.39
CA VAL A 204 -16.01 7.46 -0.17
C VAL A 204 -15.30 8.18 0.98
N PHE A 205 -13.99 7.93 1.14
CA PHE A 205 -13.18 8.59 2.16
C PHE A 205 -13.17 10.11 1.93
N GLN A 206 -13.44 10.87 2.99
CA GLN A 206 -13.43 12.34 2.93
C GLN A 206 -12.03 12.87 3.27
N TRP A 207 -11.23 13.17 2.26
CA TRP A 207 -9.92 13.76 2.45
C TRP A 207 -10.01 15.15 3.06
N THR A 208 -9.33 15.36 4.19
CA THR A 208 -9.21 16.66 4.85
C THR A 208 -7.76 17.12 4.89
N ALA A 209 -7.55 18.44 4.95
CA ALA A 209 -6.21 19.01 5.05
C ALA A 209 -5.48 18.55 6.31
N ASP A 210 -6.20 18.42 7.44
CA ASP A 210 -5.61 17.95 8.71
C ASP A 210 -5.20 16.48 8.63
N TYR A 211 -6.02 15.63 8.00
CA TYR A 211 -5.68 14.23 7.78
C TYR A 211 -4.43 14.10 6.89
N CYS A 212 -4.39 14.88 5.80
CA CYS A 212 -3.22 14.90 4.90
C CYS A 212 -1.96 15.44 5.59
N ALA A 213 -2.08 16.43 6.48
CA ALA A 213 -0.96 16.93 7.27
C ALA A 213 -0.38 15.83 8.19
N ARG A 214 -1.25 15.08 8.88
CA ARG A 214 -0.84 13.96 9.74
C ARG A 214 -0.22 12.82 8.93
N LEU A 215 -0.85 12.46 7.80
CA LEU A 215 -0.34 11.43 6.90
C LEU A 215 1.05 11.81 6.35
N HIS A 216 1.23 13.07 5.94
CA HIS A 216 2.53 13.57 5.51
C HIS A 216 3.59 13.51 6.62
N GLY A 217 3.24 13.89 7.85
CA GLY A 217 4.15 13.78 9.01
C GLY A 217 4.64 12.34 9.23
N LEU A 218 3.74 11.35 9.12
CA LEU A 218 4.10 9.95 9.24
C LEU A 218 4.94 9.45 8.06
N ARG A 219 4.66 9.88 6.84
CA ARG A 219 5.47 9.59 5.65
C ARG A 219 6.87 10.17 5.79
N LEU A 220 6.96 11.42 6.23
CA LEU A 220 8.24 12.09 6.47
C LEU A 220 9.07 11.37 7.54
N SER A 221 8.43 10.89 8.60
CA SER A 221 9.11 10.10 9.65
C SER A 221 9.63 8.72 9.17
N ALA A 222 9.12 8.22 8.05
CA ALA A 222 9.60 6.98 7.44
C ALA A 222 10.88 7.18 6.60
N ILE A 223 11.23 8.42 6.27
CA ILE A 223 12.41 8.78 5.48
C ILE A 223 13.49 9.26 6.44
N PRO A 224 14.74 8.77 6.35
CA PRO A 224 15.84 9.26 7.18
C PRO A 224 16.02 10.78 7.05
N VAL A 225 16.21 11.47 8.16
CA VAL A 225 16.26 12.95 8.22
C VAL A 225 17.33 13.51 7.28
N ASP A 226 18.49 12.88 7.23
CA ASP A 226 19.61 13.29 6.37
C ASP A 226 19.30 13.16 4.87
N SER A 227 18.30 12.35 4.52
CA SER A 227 17.85 12.12 3.14
C SER A 227 16.68 13.03 2.73
N HIS A 228 16.10 13.82 3.63
CA HIS A 228 14.93 14.65 3.30
C HIS A 228 15.19 15.61 2.13
N GLY A 229 16.41 16.17 2.04
CA GLY A 229 16.80 17.06 0.95
C GLY A 229 16.75 16.39 -0.42
N GLU A 230 17.20 15.14 -0.50
CA GLU A 230 17.19 14.31 -1.71
C GLU A 230 15.77 14.05 -2.24
N TYR A 231 14.84 13.72 -1.33
CA TYR A 231 13.46 13.35 -1.71
C TYR A 231 12.46 14.50 -1.66
N MET A 232 12.91 15.75 -1.43
CA MET A 232 12.01 16.90 -1.26
C MET A 232 11.09 17.12 -2.46
N HIS A 233 11.60 17.00 -3.68
CA HIS A 233 10.77 17.15 -4.89
C HIS A 233 9.71 16.06 -5.01
N ASP A 234 10.02 14.82 -4.64
CA ASP A 234 9.08 13.71 -4.67
C ASP A 234 8.00 13.87 -3.61
N MET A 235 8.38 14.33 -2.40
CA MET A 235 7.43 14.66 -1.34
C MET A 235 6.49 15.80 -1.73
N ILE A 236 6.98 16.82 -2.43
CA ILE A 236 6.14 17.90 -2.96
C ILE A 236 5.15 17.35 -4.00
N ALA A 237 5.61 16.47 -4.91
CA ALA A 237 4.76 15.86 -5.91
C ALA A 237 3.62 15.05 -5.27
N ASP A 238 3.92 14.19 -4.28
CA ASP A 238 2.91 13.43 -3.52
C ASP A 238 1.91 14.35 -2.81
N ARG A 239 2.40 15.42 -2.14
CA ARG A 239 1.54 16.37 -1.43
C ARG A 239 0.63 17.16 -2.37
N LEU A 240 1.05 17.44 -3.60
CA LEU A 240 0.21 18.06 -4.62
C LEU A 240 -0.96 17.14 -5.00
N VAL A 241 -0.73 15.83 -5.14
CA VAL A 241 -1.78 14.83 -5.40
C VAL A 241 -2.76 14.76 -4.21
N ASN A 242 -2.24 14.71 -2.98
CA ASN A 242 -3.08 14.69 -1.77
C ASN A 242 -3.90 15.99 -1.63
N LEU A 243 -3.31 17.16 -1.92
CA LEU A 243 -4.03 18.44 -1.92
C LEU A 243 -5.15 18.45 -2.95
N PHE A 244 -4.96 17.83 -4.11
CA PHE A 244 -6.00 17.68 -5.10
C PHE A 244 -7.19 16.88 -4.56
N SER A 245 -6.94 15.74 -3.89
CA SER A 245 -7.96 14.93 -3.24
C SER A 245 -8.74 15.72 -2.17
N VAL A 246 -8.04 16.52 -1.35
CA VAL A 246 -8.66 17.44 -0.39
C VAL A 246 -9.56 18.46 -1.10
N ALA A 247 -9.09 19.05 -2.19
CA ALA A 247 -9.84 20.08 -2.92
C ALA A 247 -11.10 19.56 -3.62
N VAL A 248 -11.16 18.25 -3.90
CA VAL A 248 -12.39 17.59 -4.38
C VAL A 248 -13.41 17.44 -3.25
N CYS A 249 -12.94 17.10 -2.04
CA CYS A 249 -13.78 16.83 -0.87
C CYS A 249 -14.17 18.12 -0.10
N GLN A 250 -13.30 19.12 -0.05
CA GLN A 250 -13.48 20.34 0.75
C GLN A 250 -13.58 21.61 -0.09
N SER A 251 -14.23 22.65 0.46
CA SER A 251 -14.22 23.98 -0.17
C SER A 251 -12.87 24.67 -0.04
N CYS A 252 -12.55 25.58 -0.97
CA CYS A 252 -11.28 26.32 -0.98
C CYS A 252 -11.03 27.12 0.31
N SER A 253 -12.07 27.68 0.92
CA SER A 253 -11.97 28.41 2.19
C SER A 253 -11.46 27.56 3.35
N HIS A 254 -11.61 26.24 3.28
CA HIS A 254 -11.17 25.33 4.33
C HIS A 254 -9.71 24.86 4.16
N TRP A 255 -9.28 24.57 2.94
CA TRP A 255 -7.94 24.00 2.74
C TRP A 255 -6.85 25.02 2.41
N ALA A 256 -7.18 26.15 1.75
CA ALA A 256 -6.17 27.14 1.35
C ALA A 256 -5.50 27.86 2.54
N GLY A 257 -6.20 27.94 3.69
CA GLY A 257 -5.64 28.46 4.94
C GLY A 257 -5.01 27.41 5.85
N SER A 258 -5.06 26.14 5.47
CA SER A 258 -4.58 25.04 6.32
C SER A 258 -3.06 25.02 6.46
N ALA A 259 -2.57 24.47 7.59
CA ALA A 259 -1.15 24.25 7.81
C ALA A 259 -0.54 23.35 6.72
N PHE A 260 -1.27 22.36 6.23
CA PHE A 260 -0.86 21.48 5.14
C PHE A 260 -0.55 22.26 3.85
N TYR A 261 -1.46 23.15 3.43
CA TYR A 261 -1.26 23.99 2.25
C TYR A 261 -0.12 24.99 2.43
N GLN A 262 -0.07 25.67 3.58
CA GLN A 262 0.96 26.69 3.87
C GLN A 262 2.36 26.08 3.87
N SER A 263 2.54 24.92 4.50
CA SER A 263 3.80 24.16 4.49
C SER A 263 4.17 23.73 3.07
N LEU A 264 3.23 23.17 2.30
CA LEU A 264 3.48 22.80 0.90
C LEU A 264 3.94 24.00 0.07
N MET A 265 3.29 25.15 0.19
CA MET A 265 3.65 26.36 -0.54
C MET A 265 5.00 26.92 -0.10
N SER A 266 5.38 26.74 1.18
CA SER A 266 6.70 27.11 1.68
C SER A 266 7.79 26.24 1.03
N ASP A 267 7.58 24.91 1.00
CA ASP A 267 8.54 23.96 0.42
C ASP A 267 8.70 24.16 -1.10
N ILE A 268 7.59 24.39 -1.82
CA ILE A 268 7.62 24.71 -3.26
C ILE A 268 8.52 25.93 -3.53
N ARG A 269 8.43 26.98 -2.70
CA ARG A 269 9.24 28.18 -2.85
C ARG A 269 10.70 27.94 -2.47
N ALA A 270 10.93 27.26 -1.34
CA ALA A 270 12.28 27.00 -0.82
C ALA A 270 13.13 26.14 -1.76
N CYS A 271 12.49 25.14 -2.39
CA CYS A 271 13.17 24.19 -3.30
C CYS A 271 13.07 24.59 -4.78
N HIS A 272 12.46 25.75 -5.10
CA HIS A 272 12.20 26.17 -6.49
C HIS A 272 11.53 25.07 -7.33
N TYR A 273 10.55 24.35 -6.72
CA TYR A 273 9.90 23.21 -7.38
C TYR A 273 9.24 23.62 -8.71
N PRO A 274 9.51 22.91 -9.82
CA PRO A 274 9.05 23.29 -11.16
C PRO A 274 7.57 22.93 -11.35
N LEU A 275 6.67 23.80 -10.89
CA LEU A 275 5.23 23.62 -11.09
C LEU A 275 4.85 23.65 -12.57
N THR A 276 4.05 22.68 -13.01
CA THR A 276 3.39 22.72 -14.31
C THR A 276 2.38 23.85 -14.39
N LEU A 277 2.01 24.29 -15.61
CA LEU A 277 0.99 25.31 -15.77
C LEU A 277 -0.34 24.93 -15.08
N LYS A 278 -0.69 23.65 -15.17
CA LYS A 278 -1.87 23.10 -14.50
C LYS A 278 -1.78 23.28 -12.97
N GLN A 279 -0.70 22.86 -12.36
CA GLN A 279 -0.49 22.98 -10.90
C GLN A 279 -0.51 24.46 -10.46
N ARG A 280 0.10 25.36 -11.24
CA ARG A 280 0.06 26.82 -10.95
C ARG A 280 -1.38 27.34 -10.95
N LEU A 281 -2.16 27.01 -11.98
CA LEU A 281 -3.57 27.41 -12.08
C LEU A 281 -4.39 26.84 -10.92
N PHE A 282 -4.16 25.56 -10.54
CA PHE A 282 -4.84 24.95 -9.41
C PHE A 282 -4.52 25.63 -8.07
N LEU A 283 -3.24 25.90 -7.79
CA LEU A 283 -2.79 26.49 -6.53
C LEU A 283 -3.25 27.98 -6.37
N HIS A 284 -3.36 28.71 -7.47
CA HIS A 284 -3.70 30.15 -7.45
C HIS A 284 -5.15 30.45 -7.79
N SER A 285 -5.94 29.46 -8.23
CA SER A 285 -7.34 29.68 -8.57
C SER A 285 -8.30 29.10 -7.53
N PRO A 286 -9.07 29.91 -6.81
CA PRO A 286 -10.06 29.44 -5.83
C PRO A 286 -11.31 28.86 -6.47
N SER A 287 -11.45 28.85 -7.79
CA SER A 287 -12.69 28.53 -8.48
C SER A 287 -12.98 27.00 -8.50
N ARG A 288 -14.19 26.62 -8.00
CA ARG A 288 -14.73 25.25 -8.05
C ARG A 288 -14.85 24.71 -9.49
N ARG A 289 -14.98 25.59 -10.50
CA ARG A 289 -15.09 25.23 -11.92
C ARG A 289 -13.75 24.76 -12.50
N ILE A 290 -12.64 25.36 -12.10
CA ILE A 290 -11.30 24.95 -12.54
C ILE A 290 -10.96 23.58 -11.94
N ARG A 291 -11.41 23.27 -10.73
CA ARG A 291 -11.22 21.97 -10.07
C ARG A 291 -11.94 20.83 -10.80
N LYS A 292 -13.15 21.07 -11.29
CA LYS A 292 -13.90 20.09 -12.10
C LYS A 292 -13.24 19.80 -13.46
N LEU A 293 -12.56 20.80 -14.04
CA LEU A 293 -11.78 20.60 -15.26
C LEU A 293 -10.57 19.68 -15.02
N TYR A 294 -9.98 19.70 -13.83
CA TYR A 294 -8.85 18.82 -13.49
C TYR A 294 -9.25 17.36 -13.30
N SER A 295 -10.42 17.08 -12.71
CA SER A 295 -10.90 15.70 -12.54
C SER A 295 -11.29 15.02 -13.86
N LEU A 296 -11.34 15.77 -14.98
CA LEU A 296 -11.60 15.24 -16.32
C LEU A 296 -10.32 14.93 -17.11
N PHE A 297 -9.13 15.24 -16.54
CA PHE A 297 -7.83 15.09 -17.20
C PHE A 297 -6.76 14.39 -16.34
N SER A 298 -7.17 13.76 -15.22
CA SER A 298 -6.34 12.90 -14.36
C SER A 298 -6.51 11.42 -14.67
#